data_58548ae8a38ed6132fe42bdfff791853
#
_entry.id   58548ae8a38ed6132fe42bdfff791853
#
_cell.length_a   1.000
_cell.length_b   1.000
_cell.length_c   1.000
_cell.angle_alpha   90.00
_cell.angle_beta   90.00
_cell.angle_gamma   90.00
#
_symmetry.space_group_name_H-M   'P 1'
#
loop_
_entity.id
_entity.type
_entity.pdbx_description
1 polymer ?
#
loop_
_entity_poly.entity_id
_entity_poly.type
_entity_poly.pdbx_seq_one_letter_code
_entity_poly.pdbx_strand_id
1 'polypeptide(L)'
;MSGTLYVVGTPIGNLSDWSPRAVDTLGTVDFIAAEDTRVTLKLLNHFGIKKEMVSYYEHNRRERGEIITARIAAGEDCAIVTDAGMPAISDPGQDLVHLCHLQGIPVVSVPGPVAFATALAVSGMESGRFTFEGFLSVNKKSRRDHLEELKDEKRTMIFYEAPHKFINTIGDLHRVLGDREIAIVRELTKVHEQVVRTTLAQAEKDYTENKIKGEIVLIVAGKKAEPTDATTFDQAVEQARALVEKGASVNAAAKEIAAVTPYKKGDLYKALL
;
A
#
# COMPACT_ATOMS: atom_id res chain seq x y z
N MET A 1 -9.91 -35.10 -11.03
CA MET A 1 -8.95 -34.11 -10.57
C MET A 1 -9.76 -32.90 -10.12
N SER A 2 -9.35 -32.20 -9.09
CA SER A 2 -9.99 -30.93 -8.71
C SER A 2 -9.81 -29.89 -9.81
N GLY A 3 -10.74 -28.93 -9.91
CA GLY A 3 -10.53 -27.73 -10.70
C GLY A 3 -9.55 -26.78 -10.01
N THR A 4 -9.48 -25.54 -10.51
CA THR A 4 -8.54 -24.50 -10.11
C THR A 4 -9.29 -23.23 -9.72
N LEU A 5 -8.81 -22.53 -8.66
CA LEU A 5 -9.22 -21.17 -8.38
C LEU A 5 -8.28 -20.19 -9.07
N TYR A 6 -8.82 -19.33 -9.94
CA TYR A 6 -8.10 -18.22 -10.57
C TYR A 6 -8.39 -16.91 -9.85
N VAL A 7 -7.38 -16.24 -9.32
CA VAL A 7 -7.50 -14.91 -8.71
C VAL A 7 -7.22 -13.88 -9.80
N VAL A 8 -8.27 -13.24 -10.31
CA VAL A 8 -8.20 -12.42 -11.53
C VAL A 8 -8.38 -10.94 -11.20
N GLY A 9 -7.37 -10.14 -11.51
CA GLY A 9 -7.43 -8.69 -11.35
C GLY A 9 -8.35 -8.04 -12.40
N THR A 10 -9.11 -7.04 -11.97
CA THR A 10 -10.03 -6.24 -12.81
C THR A 10 -9.51 -4.81 -13.00
N PRO A 11 -9.99 -4.07 -14.02
CA PRO A 11 -9.60 -2.68 -14.22
C PRO A 11 -9.97 -1.78 -13.02
N ILE A 12 -9.12 -0.78 -12.73
CA ILE A 12 -9.34 0.21 -11.65
C ILE A 12 -9.86 1.56 -12.15
N GLY A 13 -10.34 1.61 -13.40
CA GLY A 13 -10.88 2.84 -14.00
C GLY A 13 -10.73 2.93 -15.50
N ASN A 14 -9.85 2.13 -16.10
CA ASN A 14 -9.65 2.09 -17.56
C ASN A 14 -9.72 0.64 -18.06
N LEU A 15 -10.71 0.36 -18.89
CA LEU A 15 -10.93 -0.98 -19.44
C LEU A 15 -9.75 -1.49 -20.29
N SER A 16 -8.94 -0.57 -20.87
CA SER A 16 -7.76 -0.93 -21.65
C SER A 16 -6.62 -1.52 -20.82
N ASP A 17 -6.67 -1.38 -19.48
CA ASP A 17 -5.68 -1.97 -18.57
C ASP A 17 -5.97 -3.44 -18.26
N TRP A 18 -7.03 -4.01 -18.80
CA TRP A 18 -7.34 -5.42 -18.58
C TRP A 18 -6.53 -6.31 -19.52
N SER A 19 -5.80 -7.25 -18.94
CA SER A 19 -4.94 -8.12 -19.75
C SER A 19 -5.76 -9.09 -20.60
N PRO A 20 -5.29 -9.44 -21.83
CA PRO A 20 -5.90 -10.49 -22.65
C PRO A 20 -6.06 -11.80 -21.88
N ARG A 21 -5.06 -12.17 -21.06
CA ARG A 21 -5.11 -13.39 -20.24
C ARG A 21 -6.24 -13.37 -19.21
N ALA A 22 -6.57 -12.20 -18.64
CA ALA A 22 -7.71 -12.08 -17.73
C ALA A 22 -9.04 -12.32 -18.47
N VAL A 23 -9.20 -11.73 -19.65
CA VAL A 23 -10.37 -11.92 -20.51
C VAL A 23 -10.52 -13.39 -20.91
N ASP A 24 -9.44 -14.02 -21.36
CA ASP A 24 -9.43 -15.44 -21.76
C ASP A 24 -9.75 -16.36 -20.57
N THR A 25 -9.17 -16.09 -19.40
CA THR A 25 -9.43 -16.89 -18.18
C THR A 25 -10.91 -16.84 -17.82
N LEU A 26 -11.51 -15.65 -17.78
CA LEU A 26 -12.93 -15.51 -17.46
C LEU A 26 -13.84 -16.10 -18.53
N GLY A 27 -13.37 -16.17 -19.77
CA GLY A 27 -14.05 -16.85 -20.86
C GLY A 27 -14.02 -18.37 -20.76
N THR A 28 -13.02 -18.95 -20.09
CA THR A 28 -12.79 -20.41 -20.04
C THR A 28 -13.26 -21.08 -18.76
N VAL A 29 -13.17 -20.43 -17.57
CA VAL A 29 -13.63 -21.02 -16.30
C VAL A 29 -15.11 -21.43 -16.33
N ASP A 30 -15.54 -22.33 -15.47
CA ASP A 30 -16.93 -22.78 -15.40
C ASP A 30 -17.84 -21.73 -14.78
N PHE A 31 -17.37 -21.04 -13.72
CA PHE A 31 -18.13 -19.98 -13.07
C PHE A 31 -17.22 -18.90 -12.46
N ILE A 32 -17.82 -17.76 -12.09
CA ILE A 32 -17.13 -16.62 -11.52
C ILE A 32 -17.70 -16.30 -10.13
N ALA A 33 -16.84 -16.23 -9.13
CA ALA A 33 -17.14 -15.66 -7.81
C ALA A 33 -16.89 -14.15 -7.87
N ALA A 34 -17.95 -13.34 -7.73
CA ALA A 34 -17.91 -11.90 -7.89
C ALA A 34 -18.37 -11.18 -6.63
N GLU A 35 -17.70 -10.08 -6.28
CA GLU A 35 -18.07 -9.22 -5.15
C GLU A 35 -19.45 -8.60 -5.38
N ASP A 36 -19.62 -7.84 -6.46
CA ASP A 36 -20.92 -7.38 -6.94
C ASP A 36 -21.15 -7.92 -8.37
N THR A 37 -22.07 -8.88 -8.48
CA THR A 37 -22.40 -9.49 -9.78
C THR A 37 -22.94 -8.51 -10.80
N ARG A 38 -23.51 -7.37 -10.37
CA ARG A 38 -24.05 -6.32 -11.27
C ARG A 38 -22.90 -5.52 -11.90
N VAL A 39 -21.86 -5.23 -11.13
CA VAL A 39 -20.64 -4.54 -11.61
C VAL A 39 -19.88 -5.46 -12.55
N THR A 40 -19.64 -6.70 -12.11
CA THR A 40 -18.96 -7.72 -12.91
C THR A 40 -19.71 -8.01 -14.22
N LEU A 41 -21.04 -8.06 -14.20
CA LEU A 41 -21.84 -8.27 -15.41
C LEU A 41 -21.61 -7.20 -16.48
N LYS A 42 -21.48 -5.92 -16.07
CA LYS A 42 -21.18 -4.82 -17.00
C LYS A 42 -19.82 -5.02 -17.66
N LEU A 43 -18.82 -5.42 -16.87
CA LEU A 43 -17.48 -5.69 -17.35
C LEU A 43 -17.47 -6.87 -18.33
N LEU A 44 -18.08 -8.00 -17.96
CA LEU A 44 -18.17 -9.18 -18.83
C LEU A 44 -18.90 -8.90 -20.13
N ASN A 45 -20.01 -8.14 -20.08
CA ASN A 45 -20.76 -7.77 -21.29
C ASN A 45 -19.92 -6.93 -22.25
N HIS A 46 -19.07 -6.01 -21.73
CA HIS A 46 -18.19 -5.20 -22.57
C HIS A 46 -17.23 -6.08 -23.40
N PHE A 47 -16.78 -7.17 -22.83
CA PHE A 47 -15.85 -8.14 -23.49
C PHE A 47 -16.55 -9.34 -24.12
N GLY A 48 -17.89 -9.34 -24.17
CA GLY A 48 -18.66 -10.43 -24.80
C GLY A 48 -18.63 -11.77 -24.04
N ILE A 49 -18.28 -11.74 -22.75
CA ILE A 49 -18.17 -12.95 -21.92
C ILE A 49 -19.54 -13.23 -21.27
N LYS A 50 -20.00 -14.50 -21.38
CA LYS A 50 -21.22 -14.98 -20.73
C LYS A 50 -20.85 -16.15 -19.82
N LYS A 51 -20.95 -15.94 -18.51
CA LYS A 51 -20.62 -16.93 -17.46
C LYS A 51 -21.60 -16.91 -16.33
N GLU A 52 -21.79 -18.05 -15.70
CA GLU A 52 -22.45 -18.16 -14.41
C GLU A 52 -21.68 -17.34 -13.37
N MET A 53 -22.38 -16.60 -12.53
CA MET A 53 -21.78 -15.83 -11.45
C MET A 53 -22.38 -16.21 -10.12
N VAL A 54 -21.53 -16.36 -9.10
CA VAL A 54 -21.88 -16.56 -7.70
C VAL A 54 -21.43 -15.34 -6.93
N SER A 55 -22.33 -14.74 -6.15
CA SER A 55 -21.99 -13.62 -5.29
C SER A 55 -21.08 -14.06 -4.14
N TYR A 56 -19.95 -13.36 -3.95
CA TYR A 56 -18.97 -13.61 -2.89
C TYR A 56 -18.45 -12.28 -2.32
N TYR A 57 -19.00 -11.85 -1.19
CA TYR A 57 -18.67 -10.57 -0.54
C TYR A 57 -18.55 -10.74 0.99
N GLU A 58 -18.11 -9.71 1.70
CA GLU A 58 -17.73 -9.74 3.11
C GLU A 58 -18.75 -10.46 4.02
N HIS A 59 -20.07 -10.23 3.83
CA HIS A 59 -21.10 -10.78 4.73
C HIS A 59 -21.52 -12.22 4.41
N ASN A 60 -21.19 -12.75 3.21
CA ASN A 60 -21.57 -14.13 2.85
C ASN A 60 -20.36 -15.05 2.65
N ARG A 61 -19.11 -14.56 2.82
CA ARG A 61 -17.86 -15.23 2.50
C ARG A 61 -17.72 -16.62 3.11
N ARG A 62 -18.22 -16.83 4.35
CA ARG A 62 -18.10 -18.13 5.02
C ARG A 62 -18.93 -19.19 4.33
N GLU A 63 -20.24 -18.96 4.19
CA GLU A 63 -21.17 -19.91 3.57
C GLU A 63 -20.81 -20.14 2.07
N ARG A 64 -20.59 -19.05 1.34
CA ARG A 64 -20.29 -19.11 -0.07
C ARG A 64 -18.90 -19.71 -0.36
N GLY A 65 -17.93 -19.47 0.52
CA GLY A 65 -16.60 -20.09 0.41
C GLY A 65 -16.67 -21.62 0.40
N GLU A 66 -17.46 -22.21 1.30
CA GLU A 66 -17.67 -23.66 1.35
C GLU A 66 -18.34 -24.19 0.07
N ILE A 67 -19.35 -23.50 -0.44
CA ILE A 67 -20.03 -23.88 -1.70
C ILE A 67 -19.08 -23.80 -2.88
N ILE A 68 -18.31 -22.71 -3.01
CA ILE A 68 -17.37 -22.48 -4.11
C ILE A 68 -16.27 -23.54 -4.08
N THR A 69 -15.65 -23.80 -2.92
CA THR A 69 -14.58 -24.79 -2.80
C THR A 69 -15.07 -26.20 -3.07
N ALA A 70 -16.31 -26.55 -2.68
CA ALA A 70 -16.92 -27.84 -2.99
C ALA A 70 -17.09 -28.05 -4.52
N ARG A 71 -17.51 -27.01 -5.25
CA ARG A 71 -17.63 -27.06 -6.72
C ARG A 71 -16.25 -27.24 -7.38
N ILE A 72 -15.24 -26.48 -6.89
CA ILE A 72 -13.88 -26.62 -7.43
C ILE A 72 -13.32 -28.02 -7.13
N ALA A 73 -13.54 -28.55 -5.92
CA ALA A 73 -13.12 -29.92 -5.57
C ALA A 73 -13.79 -30.98 -6.43
N ALA A 74 -15.02 -30.72 -6.93
CA ALA A 74 -15.75 -31.58 -7.86
C ALA A 74 -15.21 -31.50 -9.32
N GLY A 75 -14.30 -30.58 -9.61
CA GLY A 75 -13.62 -30.48 -10.91
C GLY A 75 -13.96 -29.24 -11.73
N GLU A 76 -14.77 -28.31 -11.19
CA GLU A 76 -15.08 -27.04 -11.86
C GLU A 76 -13.96 -26.02 -11.64
N ASP A 77 -13.60 -25.26 -12.68
CA ASP A 77 -12.71 -24.11 -12.58
C ASP A 77 -13.48 -22.83 -12.17
N CYS A 78 -12.95 -22.10 -11.22
CA CYS A 78 -13.56 -20.85 -10.73
C CYS A 78 -12.60 -19.68 -10.87
N ALA A 79 -13.09 -18.51 -11.31
CA ALA A 79 -12.39 -17.25 -11.16
C ALA A 79 -13.00 -16.42 -10.04
N ILE A 80 -12.19 -15.85 -9.14
CA ILE A 80 -12.64 -14.80 -8.24
C ILE A 80 -12.24 -13.44 -8.80
N VAL A 81 -13.20 -12.50 -8.77
CA VAL A 81 -13.02 -11.09 -9.16
C VAL A 81 -13.64 -10.16 -8.14
N THR A 82 -13.12 -8.95 -8.04
CA THR A 82 -13.67 -7.84 -7.26
C THR A 82 -14.13 -6.71 -8.18
N ASP A 83 -14.79 -5.72 -7.63
CA ASP A 83 -15.35 -4.60 -8.41
C ASP A 83 -14.25 -3.82 -9.14
N ALA A 84 -13.05 -3.69 -8.52
CA ALA A 84 -11.89 -3.04 -9.11
C ALA A 84 -10.58 -3.53 -8.46
N GLY A 85 -9.58 -3.87 -9.27
CA GLY A 85 -8.25 -4.26 -8.80
C GLY A 85 -8.08 -5.75 -8.54
N MET A 86 -7.10 -6.10 -7.71
CA MET A 86 -6.77 -7.50 -7.38
C MET A 86 -7.62 -7.99 -6.21
N PRO A 87 -8.36 -9.10 -6.36
CA PRO A 87 -9.04 -9.76 -5.25
C PRO A 87 -8.08 -10.08 -4.09
N ALA A 88 -8.61 -10.17 -2.88
CA ALA A 88 -7.89 -10.47 -1.64
C ALA A 88 -6.93 -9.36 -1.15
N ILE A 89 -6.88 -8.21 -1.81
CA ILE A 89 -6.09 -7.05 -1.39
C ILE A 89 -7.04 -5.88 -1.07
N SER A 90 -7.39 -5.70 0.19
CA SER A 90 -8.45 -4.79 0.68
C SER A 90 -9.88 -5.14 0.25
N ASP A 91 -10.04 -6.24 -0.44
CA ASP A 91 -11.28 -6.74 -1.00
C ASP A 91 -11.51 -8.20 -0.57
N PRO A 92 -12.72 -8.76 -0.75
CA PRO A 92 -12.99 -10.17 -0.49
C PRO A 92 -12.10 -11.10 -1.32
N GLY A 93 -11.74 -12.27 -0.75
CA GLY A 93 -10.97 -13.28 -1.48
C GLY A 93 -9.92 -13.99 -0.66
N GLN A 94 -9.32 -13.35 0.33
CA GLN A 94 -8.27 -13.95 1.18
C GLN A 94 -8.76 -15.26 1.82
N ASP A 95 -9.98 -15.27 2.34
CA ASP A 95 -10.56 -16.46 3.00
C ASP A 95 -10.79 -17.59 2.00
N LEU A 96 -11.24 -17.28 0.78
CA LEU A 96 -11.44 -18.26 -0.26
C LEU A 96 -10.12 -18.89 -0.72
N VAL A 97 -9.10 -18.08 -0.93
CA VAL A 97 -7.74 -18.56 -1.23
C VAL A 97 -7.22 -19.44 -0.11
N HIS A 98 -7.41 -19.04 1.14
CA HIS A 98 -7.00 -19.84 2.30
C HIS A 98 -7.72 -21.19 2.36
N LEU A 99 -9.04 -21.22 2.15
CA LEU A 99 -9.83 -22.44 2.10
C LEU A 99 -9.35 -23.38 0.98
N CYS A 100 -9.05 -22.84 -0.20
CA CYS A 100 -8.50 -23.63 -1.31
C CYS A 100 -7.17 -24.28 -0.92
N HIS A 101 -6.26 -23.54 -0.29
CA HIS A 101 -4.99 -24.10 0.19
C HIS A 101 -5.19 -25.20 1.22
N LEU A 102 -6.13 -25.01 2.18
CA LEU A 102 -6.45 -26.06 3.17
C LEU A 102 -6.98 -27.36 2.55
N GLN A 103 -7.67 -27.26 1.41
CA GLN A 103 -8.26 -28.38 0.70
C GLN A 103 -7.37 -28.94 -0.43
N GLY A 104 -6.14 -28.40 -0.60
CA GLY A 104 -5.23 -28.80 -1.67
C GLY A 104 -5.71 -28.44 -3.08
N ILE A 105 -6.62 -27.45 -3.20
CA ILE A 105 -7.11 -26.92 -4.48
C ILE A 105 -6.03 -25.99 -5.07
N PRO A 106 -5.66 -26.15 -6.34
CA PRO A 106 -4.73 -25.25 -7.01
C PRO A 106 -5.27 -23.81 -7.07
N VAL A 107 -4.41 -22.83 -6.77
CA VAL A 107 -4.71 -21.39 -6.88
C VAL A 107 -3.74 -20.77 -7.87
N VAL A 108 -4.26 -20.11 -8.89
CA VAL A 108 -3.49 -19.46 -9.95
C VAL A 108 -3.76 -17.96 -9.98
N SER A 109 -2.71 -17.16 -10.00
CA SER A 109 -2.82 -15.71 -10.14
C SER A 109 -2.89 -15.28 -11.59
N VAL A 110 -3.85 -14.42 -11.90
CA VAL A 110 -3.96 -13.66 -13.15
C VAL A 110 -3.82 -12.17 -12.80
N PRO A 111 -2.59 -11.61 -12.83
CA PRO A 111 -2.33 -10.27 -12.35
C PRO A 111 -3.08 -9.21 -13.16
N GLY A 112 -3.49 -8.18 -12.46
CA GLY A 112 -4.14 -7.01 -13.00
C GLY A 112 -3.73 -5.72 -12.28
N PRO A 113 -4.39 -4.58 -12.57
CA PRO A 113 -4.12 -3.31 -11.93
C PRO A 113 -4.25 -3.38 -10.40
N VAL A 114 -3.38 -2.64 -9.70
CA VAL A 114 -3.39 -2.53 -8.24
C VAL A 114 -3.21 -1.07 -7.87
N ALA A 115 -4.24 -0.45 -7.31
CA ALA A 115 -4.28 0.99 -7.09
C ALA A 115 -3.13 1.49 -6.20
N PHE A 116 -2.82 0.82 -5.08
CA PHE A 116 -1.74 1.25 -4.19
C PHE A 116 -0.36 1.18 -4.85
N ALA A 117 -0.08 0.13 -5.62
CA ALA A 117 1.21 -0.05 -6.29
C ALA A 117 1.37 0.95 -7.45
N THR A 118 0.30 1.15 -8.22
CA THR A 118 0.27 2.14 -9.31
C THR A 118 0.44 3.56 -8.77
N ALA A 119 -0.25 3.90 -7.67
CA ALA A 119 -0.12 5.20 -7.01
C ALA A 119 1.32 5.43 -6.50
N LEU A 120 1.91 4.43 -5.85
CA LEU A 120 3.29 4.53 -5.37
C LEU A 120 4.26 4.78 -6.53
N ALA A 121 4.10 4.09 -7.64
CA ALA A 121 4.97 4.22 -8.81
C ALA A 121 4.97 5.64 -9.40
N VAL A 122 3.83 6.37 -9.36
CA VAL A 122 3.71 7.72 -9.92
C VAL A 122 3.88 8.83 -8.86
N SER A 123 3.93 8.48 -7.58
CA SER A 123 3.98 9.46 -6.47
C SER A 123 5.30 10.21 -6.35
N GLY A 124 6.40 9.62 -6.83
CA GLY A 124 7.75 10.12 -6.59
C GLY A 124 8.19 10.02 -5.12
N MET A 125 7.50 9.22 -4.30
CA MET A 125 7.89 8.91 -2.92
C MET A 125 8.84 7.70 -2.90
N GLU A 126 9.55 7.48 -1.79
CA GLU A 126 10.45 6.34 -1.65
C GLU A 126 9.66 5.03 -1.72
N SER A 127 10.03 4.16 -2.67
CA SER A 127 9.30 2.92 -2.98
C SER A 127 10.05 1.64 -2.62
N GLY A 128 11.30 1.74 -2.19
CA GLY A 128 12.13 0.57 -1.87
C GLY A 128 11.60 -0.25 -0.69
N ARG A 129 11.01 0.40 0.30
CA ARG A 129 10.31 -0.24 1.43
C ARG A 129 9.10 0.61 1.79
N PHE A 130 7.94 -0.04 1.88
CA PHE A 130 6.68 0.63 2.22
C PHE A 130 5.78 -0.29 3.04
N THR A 131 4.74 0.29 3.61
CA THR A 131 3.63 -0.43 4.25
C THR A 131 2.33 -0.08 3.53
N PHE A 132 1.43 -1.04 3.42
CA PHE A 132 0.08 -0.84 2.91
C PHE A 132 -0.90 -0.97 4.07
N GLU A 133 -1.51 0.14 4.44
CA GLU A 133 -2.37 0.28 5.62
C GLU A 133 -3.86 0.16 5.27
N GLY A 134 -4.21 0.13 3.96
CA GLY A 134 -5.59 0.03 3.50
C GLY A 134 -6.45 1.23 3.92
N PHE A 135 -7.72 0.98 4.23
CA PHE A 135 -8.64 2.01 4.74
C PHE A 135 -8.55 2.14 6.27
N LEU A 136 -8.40 3.36 6.74
CA LEU A 136 -8.49 3.63 8.17
C LEU A 136 -9.90 3.41 8.70
N SER A 137 -10.01 2.88 9.92
CA SER A 137 -11.28 2.57 10.56
C SER A 137 -12.19 3.81 10.67
N VAL A 138 -13.48 3.63 10.43
CA VAL A 138 -14.51 4.66 10.71
C VAL A 138 -14.67 4.91 12.21
N ASN A 139 -14.37 3.94 13.06
CA ASN A 139 -14.35 4.10 14.50
C ASN A 139 -13.16 4.97 14.91
N LYS A 140 -13.44 6.10 15.57
CA LYS A 140 -12.42 7.08 15.97
C LYS A 140 -11.32 6.49 16.86
N LYS A 141 -11.68 5.59 17.81
CA LYS A 141 -10.70 4.99 18.71
C LYS A 141 -9.78 4.05 17.95
N SER A 142 -10.33 3.10 17.20
CA SER A 142 -9.54 2.15 16.42
C SER A 142 -8.65 2.85 15.39
N ARG A 143 -9.15 3.93 14.75
CA ARG A 143 -8.37 4.75 13.81
C ARG A 143 -7.19 5.43 14.51
N ARG A 144 -7.43 6.01 15.70
CA ARG A 144 -6.39 6.65 16.49
C ARG A 144 -5.34 5.64 16.94
N ASP A 145 -5.78 4.50 17.48
CA ASP A 145 -4.88 3.45 17.95
C ASP A 145 -3.97 2.98 16.81
N HIS A 146 -4.52 2.72 15.60
CA HIS A 146 -3.75 2.38 14.41
C HIS A 146 -2.74 3.49 14.02
N LEU A 147 -3.14 4.75 14.03
CA LEU A 147 -2.24 5.85 13.70
C LEU A 147 -1.12 6.03 14.74
N GLU A 148 -1.38 5.80 16.02
CA GLU A 148 -0.35 5.86 17.06
C GLU A 148 0.71 4.75 16.86
N GLU A 149 0.33 3.55 16.40
CA GLU A 149 1.28 2.50 16.02
C GLU A 149 2.21 2.91 14.88
N LEU A 150 1.71 3.76 13.95
CA LEU A 150 2.46 4.26 12.80
C LEU A 150 3.30 5.51 13.08
N LYS A 151 3.25 6.07 14.30
CA LYS A 151 3.90 7.33 14.64
C LYS A 151 5.40 7.35 14.34
N ASP A 152 6.07 6.24 14.58
CA ASP A 152 7.50 6.08 14.38
C ASP A 152 7.87 5.28 13.11
N GLU A 153 6.87 4.99 12.25
CA GLU A 153 7.12 4.28 11.00
C GLU A 153 8.04 5.09 10.08
N LYS A 154 9.13 4.45 9.64
CA LYS A 154 10.18 5.05 8.81
C LYS A 154 10.00 4.78 7.33
N ARG A 155 9.19 3.78 6.98
CA ARG A 155 8.87 3.43 5.59
C ARG A 155 7.77 4.32 5.06
N THR A 156 7.66 4.42 3.75
CA THR A 156 6.50 5.02 3.08
C THR A 156 5.24 4.24 3.45
N MET A 157 4.18 4.93 3.86
CA MET A 157 2.87 4.36 4.22
C MET A 157 1.85 4.67 3.13
N ILE A 158 1.01 3.71 2.79
CA ILE A 158 0.02 3.85 1.72
C ILE A 158 -1.37 3.56 2.30
N PHE A 159 -2.29 4.51 2.13
CA PHE A 159 -3.66 4.41 2.58
C PHE A 159 -4.63 4.55 1.41
N TYR A 160 -5.73 3.82 1.46
CA TYR A 160 -6.91 4.11 0.65
C TYR A 160 -7.83 5.06 1.40
N GLU A 161 -8.47 5.99 0.68
CA GLU A 161 -9.41 6.90 1.33
C GLU A 161 -10.56 7.30 0.41
N ALA A 162 -11.72 7.49 1.05
CA ALA A 162 -12.92 7.97 0.38
C ALA A 162 -13.02 9.50 0.46
N PRO A 163 -13.53 10.18 -0.59
CA PRO A 163 -13.57 11.65 -0.64
C PRO A 163 -14.25 12.31 0.57
N HIS A 164 -15.31 11.70 1.07
CA HIS A 164 -16.09 12.24 2.19
C HIS A 164 -15.38 12.13 3.56
N LYS A 165 -14.33 11.30 3.66
CA LYS A 165 -13.52 11.13 4.88
C LYS A 165 -12.19 11.87 4.80
N PHE A 166 -11.76 12.23 3.61
CA PHE A 166 -10.42 12.70 3.29
C PHE A 166 -9.89 13.78 4.25
N ILE A 167 -10.66 14.87 4.47
CA ILE A 167 -10.19 15.97 5.33
C ILE A 167 -10.02 15.54 6.80
N ASN A 168 -10.90 14.70 7.30
CA ASN A 168 -10.78 14.17 8.65
C ASN A 168 -9.54 13.27 8.78
N THR A 169 -9.28 12.46 7.78
CA THR A 169 -8.11 11.57 7.73
C THR A 169 -6.81 12.37 7.64
N ILE A 170 -6.75 13.41 6.79
CA ILE A 170 -5.59 14.31 6.74
C ILE A 170 -5.32 14.97 8.10
N GLY A 171 -6.36 15.51 8.76
CA GLY A 171 -6.23 16.11 10.09
C GLY A 171 -5.78 15.12 11.18
N ASP A 172 -6.29 13.87 11.13
CA ASP A 172 -5.87 12.84 12.08
C ASP A 172 -4.41 12.38 11.81
N LEU A 173 -4.01 12.20 10.54
CA LEU A 173 -2.62 11.92 10.14
C LEU A 173 -1.68 13.04 10.58
N HIS A 174 -2.02 14.30 10.30
CA HIS A 174 -1.20 15.46 10.68
C HIS A 174 -1.01 15.55 12.20
N ARG A 175 -2.08 15.34 12.95
CA ARG A 175 -2.05 15.41 14.43
C ARG A 175 -1.14 14.34 15.04
N VAL A 176 -1.15 13.11 14.51
CA VAL A 176 -0.42 11.97 15.09
C VAL A 176 0.99 11.85 14.54
N LEU A 177 1.14 11.99 13.20
CA LEU A 177 2.41 11.77 12.53
C LEU A 177 3.28 13.04 12.43
N GLY A 178 2.69 14.23 12.69
CA GLY A 178 3.33 15.52 12.40
C GLY A 178 3.25 15.90 10.93
N ASP A 179 3.92 17.00 10.55
CA ASP A 179 3.90 17.48 9.17
C ASP A 179 4.87 16.68 8.30
N ARG A 180 4.35 15.63 7.64
CA ARG A 180 5.09 14.79 6.71
C ARG A 180 4.78 15.14 5.26
N GLU A 181 5.71 14.87 4.37
CA GLU A 181 5.46 14.91 2.93
C GLU A 181 4.44 13.84 2.56
N ILE A 182 3.53 14.21 1.67
CA ILE A 182 2.50 13.30 1.14
C ILE A 182 2.36 13.45 -0.38
N ALA A 183 1.94 12.38 -1.02
CA ALA A 183 1.38 12.40 -2.37
C ALA A 183 -0.09 11.99 -2.30
N ILE A 184 -0.96 12.83 -2.83
CA ILE A 184 -2.39 12.58 -3.00
C ILE A 184 -2.57 12.17 -4.45
N VAL A 185 -2.83 10.89 -4.67
CA VAL A 185 -3.06 10.30 -5.99
C VAL A 185 -4.54 10.01 -6.14
N ARG A 186 -5.17 10.60 -7.12
CA ARG A 186 -6.62 10.46 -7.30
C ARG A 186 -6.99 10.13 -8.73
N GLU A 187 -8.14 9.43 -8.88
CA GLU A 187 -8.73 9.08 -10.18
C GLU A 187 -7.73 8.38 -11.12
N LEU A 188 -6.89 7.48 -10.54
CA LEU A 188 -5.91 6.69 -11.29
C LEU A 188 -6.53 6.04 -12.51
N THR A 189 -5.81 6.06 -13.62
CA THR A 189 -6.19 5.51 -14.94
C THR A 189 -7.37 6.20 -15.63
N LYS A 190 -8.05 7.14 -14.95
CA LYS A 190 -9.21 7.87 -15.50
C LYS A 190 -8.79 9.20 -16.14
N VAL A 191 -9.73 9.83 -16.85
CA VAL A 191 -9.50 11.12 -17.57
C VAL A 191 -9.02 12.25 -16.64
N HIS A 192 -9.39 12.18 -15.35
CA HIS A 192 -9.04 13.20 -14.35
C HIS A 192 -7.97 12.71 -13.36
N GLU A 193 -7.11 11.80 -13.80
CA GLU A 193 -5.96 11.37 -13.00
C GLU A 193 -5.11 12.55 -12.57
N GLN A 194 -4.78 12.59 -11.28
CA GLN A 194 -3.99 13.66 -10.70
C GLN A 194 -3.08 13.15 -9.59
N VAL A 195 -1.85 13.65 -9.58
CA VAL A 195 -0.87 13.46 -8.51
C VAL A 195 -0.52 14.82 -7.92
N VAL A 196 -0.83 15.03 -6.65
CA VAL A 196 -0.49 16.27 -5.92
C VAL A 196 0.52 15.93 -4.83
N ARG A 197 1.71 16.53 -4.90
CA ARG A 197 2.73 16.41 -3.85
C ARG A 197 2.69 17.65 -2.97
N THR A 198 2.58 17.42 -1.65
CA THR A 198 2.44 18.46 -0.65
C THR A 198 2.87 17.96 0.73
N THR A 199 2.51 18.66 1.80
CA THR A 199 2.65 18.17 3.18
C THR A 199 1.28 17.98 3.82
N LEU A 200 1.23 17.24 4.94
CA LEU A 200 -0.02 17.04 5.69
C LEU A 200 -0.63 18.37 6.14
N ALA A 201 0.21 19.29 6.65
CA ALA A 201 -0.24 20.61 7.10
C ALA A 201 -0.79 21.47 5.95
N GLN A 202 -0.15 21.43 4.78
CA GLN A 202 -0.62 22.17 3.61
C GLN A 202 -1.89 21.56 3.03
N ALA A 203 -1.96 20.23 2.93
CA ALA A 203 -3.17 19.54 2.47
C ALA A 203 -4.38 19.83 3.37
N GLU A 204 -4.19 19.86 4.69
CA GLU A 204 -5.27 20.22 5.62
C GLU A 204 -5.83 21.60 5.33
N LYS A 205 -4.99 22.59 5.02
CA LYS A 205 -5.41 23.95 4.64
C LYS A 205 -6.13 23.97 3.29
N ASP A 206 -5.53 23.36 2.26
CA ASP A 206 -6.01 23.46 0.89
C ASP A 206 -7.38 22.77 0.70
N TYR A 207 -7.63 21.69 1.43
CA TYR A 207 -8.83 20.87 1.27
C TYR A 207 -9.89 21.10 2.36
N THR A 208 -9.67 22.01 3.31
CA THR A 208 -10.72 22.40 4.27
C THR A 208 -11.89 23.10 3.57
N GLU A 209 -11.61 23.97 2.60
CA GLU A 209 -12.63 24.70 1.82
C GLU A 209 -12.95 23.98 0.50
N ASN A 210 -12.00 23.29 -0.08
CA ASN A 210 -12.10 22.65 -1.40
C ASN A 210 -12.33 21.14 -1.24
N LYS A 211 -13.58 20.68 -1.47
CA LYS A 211 -13.90 19.26 -1.38
C LYS A 211 -13.23 18.47 -2.52
N ILE A 212 -12.41 17.50 -2.14
CA ILE A 212 -11.85 16.53 -3.08
C ILE A 212 -12.94 15.56 -3.57
N LYS A 213 -12.78 15.07 -4.81
CA LYS A 213 -13.70 14.10 -5.43
C LYS A 213 -12.91 12.93 -6.01
N GLY A 214 -13.59 11.82 -6.22
CA GLY A 214 -13.03 10.62 -6.85
C GLY A 214 -12.40 9.67 -5.85
N GLU A 215 -11.76 8.62 -6.35
CA GLU A 215 -11.05 7.63 -5.56
C GLU A 215 -9.63 8.13 -5.24
N ILE A 216 -9.17 7.91 -4.02
CA ILE A 216 -7.95 8.52 -3.51
C ILE A 216 -7.03 7.46 -2.91
N VAL A 217 -5.77 7.53 -3.28
CA VAL A 217 -4.67 6.85 -2.59
C VAL A 217 -3.79 7.92 -1.96
N LEU A 218 -3.57 7.82 -0.65
CA LEU A 218 -2.65 8.68 0.08
C LEU A 218 -1.33 7.94 0.28
N ILE A 219 -0.23 8.60 -0.06
CA ILE A 219 1.11 8.07 0.16
C ILE A 219 1.83 9.04 1.09
N VAL A 220 2.16 8.58 2.28
CA VAL A 220 2.73 9.39 3.36
C VAL A 220 4.17 8.98 3.59
N ALA A 221 5.09 9.94 3.60
CA ALA A 221 6.48 9.69 3.91
C ALA A 221 6.66 9.09 5.31
N GLY A 222 7.61 8.19 5.45
CA GLY A 222 8.04 7.68 6.75
C GLY A 222 8.64 8.79 7.64
N LYS A 223 8.78 8.51 8.93
CA LYS A 223 9.47 9.42 9.86
C LYS A 223 10.92 9.60 9.39
N LYS A 224 11.27 10.82 9.01
CA LYS A 224 12.67 11.14 8.77
C LYS A 224 13.44 10.92 10.06
N ALA A 225 14.63 10.32 9.97
CA ALA A 225 15.52 10.37 11.11
C ALA A 225 15.62 11.84 11.53
N GLU A 226 15.26 12.13 12.77
CA GLU A 226 15.65 13.41 13.32
C GLU A 226 17.15 13.53 13.07
N PRO A 227 17.68 14.67 12.59
CA PRO A 227 19.10 14.87 12.69
C PRO A 227 19.37 14.62 14.17
N THR A 228 19.96 13.48 14.53
CA THR A 228 20.63 13.35 15.83
C THR A 228 21.42 14.61 15.94
N ASP A 229 21.18 15.43 16.97
CA ASP A 229 21.82 16.73 17.21
C ASP A 229 23.13 16.71 16.47
N ALA A 230 23.16 17.39 15.31
CA ALA A 230 24.19 17.05 14.33
C ALA A 230 25.46 17.53 14.99
N THR A 231 26.17 16.58 15.62
CA THR A 231 27.40 16.85 16.33
C THR A 231 28.18 17.76 15.39
N THR A 232 28.27 19.03 15.70
CA THR A 232 28.95 19.99 14.83
C THR A 232 30.37 19.47 14.62
N PHE A 233 31.04 19.87 13.56
CA PHE A 233 32.40 19.40 13.32
C PHE A 233 33.30 19.64 14.55
N ASP A 234 33.13 20.80 15.22
CA ASP A 234 33.86 21.14 16.45
C ASP A 234 33.52 20.21 17.61
N GLN A 235 32.26 19.85 17.79
CA GLN A 235 31.84 18.88 18.79
C GLN A 235 32.37 17.46 18.48
N ALA A 236 32.41 17.07 17.20
CA ALA A 236 32.98 15.78 16.80
C ALA A 236 34.51 15.76 17.05
N VAL A 237 35.19 16.86 16.81
CA VAL A 237 36.63 17.02 17.13
C VAL A 237 36.86 16.94 18.64
N GLU A 238 36.02 17.58 19.44
CA GLU A 238 36.12 17.58 20.91
C GLU A 238 35.86 16.18 21.47
N GLN A 239 34.87 15.45 20.95
CA GLN A 239 34.65 14.03 21.30
C GLN A 239 35.84 13.15 20.95
N ALA A 240 36.45 13.38 19.77
CA ALA A 240 37.64 12.65 19.35
C ALA A 240 38.86 13.00 20.24
N ARG A 241 39.03 14.25 20.66
CA ARG A 241 40.05 14.67 21.63
C ARG A 241 39.91 13.98 22.98
N ALA A 242 38.69 13.90 23.48
CA ALA A 242 38.40 13.21 24.73
C ALA A 242 38.78 11.71 24.70
N LEU A 243 38.66 11.06 23.52
CA LEU A 243 39.13 9.69 23.33
C LEU A 243 40.66 9.61 23.34
N VAL A 244 41.35 10.58 22.74
CA VAL A 244 42.80 10.65 22.76
C VAL A 244 43.32 10.87 24.18
N GLU A 245 42.71 11.75 24.95
CA GLU A 245 43.04 11.98 26.36
C GLU A 245 42.83 10.72 27.23
N LYS A 246 41.91 9.85 26.86
CA LYS A 246 41.67 8.55 27.49
C LYS A 246 42.65 7.44 27.02
N GLY A 247 43.64 7.80 26.18
CA GLY A 247 44.68 6.90 25.73
C GLY A 247 44.47 6.28 24.35
N ALA A 248 43.44 6.64 23.63
CA ALA A 248 43.29 6.20 22.24
C ALA A 248 44.30 6.88 21.32
N SER A 249 44.79 6.18 20.29
CA SER A 249 45.58 6.85 19.26
C SER A 249 44.70 7.83 18.44
N VAL A 250 45.29 8.94 17.95
CA VAL A 250 44.58 9.92 17.12
C VAL A 250 43.86 9.24 15.94
N ASN A 251 44.49 8.23 15.35
CA ASN A 251 43.91 7.48 14.24
C ASN A 251 42.71 6.64 14.65
N ALA A 252 42.75 6.05 15.85
CA ALA A 252 41.66 5.25 16.39
C ALA A 252 40.47 6.16 16.78
N ALA A 253 40.73 7.27 17.46
CA ALA A 253 39.72 8.25 17.85
C ALA A 253 39.00 8.86 16.62
N ALA A 254 39.76 9.28 15.60
CA ALA A 254 39.19 9.80 14.36
C ALA A 254 38.35 8.75 13.61
N LYS A 255 38.73 7.46 13.65
CA LYS A 255 37.97 6.37 13.03
C LYS A 255 36.66 6.11 13.79
N GLU A 256 36.70 6.12 15.10
CA GLU A 256 35.55 5.86 15.96
C GLU A 256 34.47 6.96 15.80
N ILE A 257 34.88 8.21 15.87
CA ILE A 257 33.97 9.36 15.72
C ILE A 257 33.43 9.46 14.28
N ALA A 258 34.23 9.16 13.26
CA ALA A 258 33.77 9.11 11.88
C ALA A 258 32.72 8.02 11.63
N ALA A 259 32.69 6.98 12.43
CA ALA A 259 31.68 5.90 12.32
C ALA A 259 30.29 6.30 12.85
N VAL A 260 30.21 7.33 13.72
CA VAL A 260 28.99 7.79 14.39
C VAL A 260 28.59 9.24 14.04
N THR A 261 29.36 9.90 13.19
CA THR A 261 29.12 11.28 12.73
C THR A 261 29.19 11.36 11.21
N PRO A 262 28.63 12.41 10.57
CA PRO A 262 28.69 12.58 9.12
C PRO A 262 30.09 12.98 8.58
N TYR A 263 31.08 13.17 9.44
CA TYR A 263 32.39 13.67 9.06
C TYR A 263 33.36 12.57 8.62
N LYS A 264 34.22 12.91 7.64
CA LYS A 264 35.22 11.96 7.16
C LYS A 264 36.35 11.82 8.17
N LYS A 265 36.82 10.58 8.35
CA LYS A 265 37.96 10.26 9.21
C LYS A 265 39.17 11.16 8.98
N GLY A 266 39.47 11.44 7.69
CA GLY A 266 40.62 12.28 7.32
C GLY A 266 40.52 13.72 7.83
N ASP A 267 39.33 14.29 7.86
CA ASP A 267 39.10 15.67 8.30
C ASP A 267 39.18 15.76 9.82
N LEU A 268 38.58 14.79 10.53
CA LEU A 268 38.72 14.65 11.99
C LEU A 268 40.17 14.41 12.40
N TYR A 269 40.90 13.56 11.69
CA TYR A 269 42.34 13.30 11.96
C TYR A 269 43.18 14.55 11.83
N LYS A 270 42.97 15.35 10.76
CA LYS A 270 43.66 16.62 10.57
C LYS A 270 43.37 17.65 11.65
N ALA A 271 42.14 17.69 12.15
CA ALA A 271 41.74 18.62 13.21
C ALA A 271 42.23 18.21 14.62
N LEU A 272 42.72 16.98 14.78
CA LEU A 272 43.30 16.47 16.02
C LEU A 272 44.83 16.63 16.09
N LEU A 273 45.50 16.90 14.97
CA LEU A 273 46.91 17.21 14.88
C LEU A 273 47.20 18.67 15.18
#